data_de63ae72388a7c9c003b6ace8c4fbfcf
#
_entry.id   de63ae72388a7c9c003b6ace8c4fbfcf
#
_cell.length_a   1.000
_cell.length_b   1.000
_cell.length_c   1.000
_cell.angle_alpha   90.00
_cell.angle_beta   90.00
_cell.angle_gamma   90.00
#
_symmetry.space_group_name_H-M   'P 1'
#
loop_
_entity.id
_entity.type
_entity.pdbx_description
1 polymer ?
#
loop_
_entity_poly.entity_id
_entity_poly.type
_entity_poly.pdbx_seq_one_letter_code
_entity_poly.pdbx_strand_id
1 'polypeptide(L)'
;MNRNYLASSIGLLFACAIGAVAAQAAEPAADYKINPEYTSTSPDGATTVEQYARISADGDYTWQFWARRQDKLTLLKPEQPDYAAGFRFTSDSRWLVRMQKTGAGYASLYLYRLGPQGFVAATAKPLSDLAGAYFKRRPESRKIRKPDFHIEAGLVKGTDDNYRSLGQDWPDSRYLVISLSGEVSPNSRHGQLRSVRGWRCRYDLQKGTFDVPPDFAEINAKAIAPER
;
A
#
# COMPACT_ATOMS: atom_id res chain seq x y z
N MET A 1 63.10 -35.55 42.33
CA MET A 1 62.85 -36.01 40.95
C MET A 1 61.57 -35.33 40.44
N ASN A 2 61.69 -34.15 39.77
CA ASN A 2 60.56 -33.39 39.23
C ASN A 2 60.54 -33.62 37.73
N ARG A 3 59.43 -34.15 37.23
CA ARG A 3 59.17 -34.28 35.81
C ARG A 3 58.15 -33.20 35.41
N ASN A 4 58.59 -32.19 34.64
CA ASN A 4 57.76 -31.19 34.01
C ASN A 4 57.18 -31.79 32.73
N TYR A 5 55.83 -31.77 32.57
CA TYR A 5 55.16 -32.05 31.33
C TYR A 5 54.75 -30.70 30.70
N LEU A 6 55.41 -30.39 29.60
CA LEU A 6 54.96 -29.30 28.67
C LEU A 6 53.84 -29.84 27.81
N ALA A 7 52.62 -29.26 27.95
CA ALA A 7 51.54 -29.52 27.06
C ALA A 7 51.53 -28.44 25.97
N SER A 8 51.85 -28.83 24.74
CA SER A 8 51.70 -27.97 23.55
C SER A 8 50.25 -27.96 23.09
N SER A 9 49.55 -26.80 23.22
CA SER A 9 48.23 -26.61 22.68
C SER A 9 48.34 -26.06 21.23
N ILE A 10 47.99 -26.89 20.27
CA ILE A 10 47.83 -26.50 18.84
C ILE A 10 46.45 -25.90 18.70
N GLY A 11 46.41 -24.58 18.61
CA GLY A 11 45.15 -23.86 18.28
C GLY A 11 44.86 -23.93 16.78
N LEU A 12 43.82 -24.66 16.41
CA LEU A 12 43.30 -24.70 15.05
C LEU A 12 42.44 -23.46 14.82
N LEU A 13 42.93 -22.48 14.07
CA LEU A 13 42.18 -21.33 13.60
C LEU A 13 41.29 -21.75 12.41
N PHE A 14 40.01 -21.94 12.68
CA PHE A 14 38.99 -22.04 11.61
C PHE A 14 38.66 -20.65 11.07
N ALA A 15 39.20 -20.30 9.91
CA ALA A 15 38.81 -19.14 9.17
C ALA A 15 37.46 -19.44 8.46
N CYS A 16 36.34 -19.01 9.05
CA CYS A 16 35.05 -18.98 8.36
C CYS A 16 35.09 -17.91 7.28
N ALA A 17 35.31 -18.30 6.04
CA ALA A 17 35.07 -17.46 4.90
C ALA A 17 33.54 -17.28 4.75
N ILE A 18 32.99 -16.16 5.28
CA ILE A 18 31.64 -15.73 5.01
C ILE A 18 31.63 -15.20 3.58
N GLY A 19 31.28 -16.07 2.64
CA GLY A 19 31.00 -15.68 1.27
C GLY A 19 29.82 -14.72 1.26
N ALA A 20 30.06 -13.44 1.02
CA ALA A 20 28.99 -12.48 0.73
C ALA A 20 28.35 -12.92 -0.59
N VAL A 21 27.21 -13.60 -0.52
CA VAL A 21 26.34 -13.81 -1.65
C VAL A 21 25.86 -12.41 -2.04
N ALA A 22 26.40 -11.84 -3.10
CA ALA A 22 25.91 -10.62 -3.71
C ALA A 22 24.45 -10.89 -4.06
N ALA A 23 23.51 -10.25 -3.35
CA ALA A 23 22.10 -10.27 -3.70
C ALA A 23 21.99 -9.68 -5.10
N GLN A 24 21.71 -10.53 -6.07
CA GLN A 24 21.50 -10.13 -7.44
C GLN A 24 20.37 -9.11 -7.46
N ALA A 25 20.59 -7.94 -8.04
CA ALA A 25 19.57 -6.90 -8.15
C ALA A 25 18.36 -7.55 -8.85
N ALA A 26 17.19 -7.52 -8.19
CA ALA A 26 15.98 -8.03 -8.82
C ALA A 26 15.64 -7.12 -10.01
N GLU A 27 15.38 -7.73 -11.16
CA GLU A 27 14.99 -7.03 -12.38
C GLU A 27 13.61 -7.56 -12.85
N PRO A 28 12.83 -6.76 -13.59
CA PRO A 28 11.64 -7.27 -14.24
C PRO A 28 11.98 -8.44 -15.16
N ALA A 29 11.15 -9.46 -15.20
CA ALA A 29 11.36 -10.59 -16.12
C ALA A 29 11.34 -10.10 -17.58
N ALA A 30 12.11 -10.76 -18.44
CA ALA A 30 12.37 -10.31 -19.81
C ALA A 30 11.11 -10.15 -20.69
N ASP A 31 10.05 -10.86 -20.36
CA ASP A 31 8.74 -10.80 -21.02
C ASP A 31 7.86 -9.63 -20.56
N TYR A 32 8.27 -8.89 -19.51
CA TYR A 32 7.61 -7.68 -19.08
C TYR A 32 8.17 -6.46 -19.81
N LYS A 33 7.29 -5.58 -20.26
CA LYS A 33 7.67 -4.33 -20.94
C LYS A 33 7.22 -3.14 -20.12
N ILE A 34 8.11 -2.17 -19.98
CA ILE A 34 7.78 -0.90 -19.33
C ILE A 34 6.69 -0.16 -20.11
N ASN A 35 5.71 0.39 -19.40
CA ASN A 35 4.76 1.34 -19.97
C ASN A 35 5.12 2.76 -19.50
N PRO A 36 5.74 3.59 -20.37
CA PRO A 36 6.23 4.90 -19.98
C PRO A 36 5.10 5.89 -19.59
N GLU A 37 3.88 5.66 -20.05
CA GLU A 37 2.72 6.51 -19.70
C GLU A 37 2.27 6.36 -18.25
N TYR A 38 2.67 5.25 -17.62
CA TYR A 38 2.30 4.93 -16.23
C TYR A 38 3.48 5.08 -15.26
N THR A 39 4.30 6.09 -15.44
CA THR A 39 5.38 6.39 -14.49
C THR A 39 4.94 7.45 -13.47
N SER A 40 5.49 7.38 -12.26
CA SER A 40 5.23 8.37 -11.19
C SER A 40 6.53 8.70 -10.49
N THR A 41 6.89 9.97 -10.43
CA THR A 41 8.13 10.42 -9.79
C THR A 41 7.85 11.05 -8.44
N SER A 42 8.70 10.77 -7.44
CA SER A 42 8.62 11.36 -6.11
C SER A 42 8.89 12.87 -6.14
N PRO A 43 8.36 13.65 -5.18
CA PRO A 43 8.56 15.10 -5.11
C PRO A 43 10.03 15.53 -5.09
N ASP A 44 10.92 14.74 -4.47
CA ASP A 44 12.37 14.99 -4.44
C ASP A 44 13.09 14.59 -5.75
N GLY A 45 12.36 14.04 -6.73
CA GLY A 45 12.90 13.55 -7.99
C GLY A 45 13.78 12.29 -7.88
N ALA A 46 14.00 11.77 -6.68
CA ALA A 46 14.98 10.71 -6.45
C ALA A 46 14.45 9.31 -6.70
N THR A 47 13.12 9.13 -6.76
CA THR A 47 12.51 7.83 -7.01
C THR A 47 11.47 7.93 -8.12
N THR A 48 11.50 6.98 -9.06
CA THR A 48 10.47 6.82 -10.09
C THR A 48 9.82 5.44 -9.91
N VAL A 49 8.50 5.39 -9.86
CA VAL A 49 7.76 4.13 -9.97
C VAL A 49 7.52 3.86 -11.43
N GLU A 50 7.94 2.69 -11.86
CA GLU A 50 7.82 2.17 -13.22
C GLU A 50 6.79 1.02 -13.19
N GLN A 51 5.93 0.97 -14.21
CA GLN A 51 4.95 -0.10 -14.35
C GLN A 51 5.30 -0.93 -15.57
N TYR A 52 5.46 -2.21 -15.35
CA TYR A 52 5.79 -3.18 -16.37
C TYR A 52 4.61 -4.10 -16.62
N ALA A 53 4.24 -4.28 -17.86
CA ALA A 53 3.14 -5.14 -18.27
C ALA A 53 3.65 -6.33 -19.07
N ARG A 54 3.03 -7.47 -18.83
CA ARG A 54 3.09 -8.63 -19.69
C ARG A 54 1.69 -8.92 -20.19
N ILE A 55 1.56 -9.27 -21.46
CA ILE A 55 0.30 -9.68 -22.10
C ILE A 55 0.40 -11.17 -22.38
N SER A 56 -0.55 -11.94 -21.90
CA SER A 56 -0.67 -13.39 -22.20
C SER A 56 -1.12 -13.60 -23.64
N ALA A 57 -1.05 -14.84 -24.12
CA ALA A 57 -1.59 -15.22 -25.43
C ALA A 57 -3.12 -14.98 -25.54
N ASP A 58 -3.83 -15.02 -24.41
CA ASP A 58 -5.28 -14.77 -24.34
C ASP A 58 -5.62 -13.29 -24.20
N GLY A 59 -4.62 -12.39 -24.18
CA GLY A 59 -4.80 -10.95 -24.08
C GLY A 59 -4.89 -10.41 -22.66
N ASP A 60 -4.71 -11.24 -21.64
CA ASP A 60 -4.74 -10.81 -20.24
C ASP A 60 -3.45 -10.09 -19.84
N TYR A 61 -3.61 -9.03 -19.06
CA TYR A 61 -2.49 -8.27 -18.54
C TYR A 61 -2.06 -8.78 -17.17
N THR A 62 -0.75 -8.81 -16.94
CA THR A 62 -0.16 -8.94 -15.61
C THR A 62 0.80 -7.78 -15.40
N TRP A 63 0.70 -7.12 -14.27
CA TRP A 63 1.47 -5.92 -13.97
C TRP A 63 2.44 -6.15 -12.82
N GLN A 64 3.66 -5.67 -13.01
CA GLN A 64 4.67 -5.50 -11.97
C GLN A 64 4.93 -4.02 -11.76
N PHE A 65 5.12 -3.64 -10.51
CA PHE A 65 5.38 -2.27 -10.09
C PHE A 65 6.75 -2.20 -9.44
N TRP A 66 7.61 -1.36 -9.98
CA TRP A 66 9.00 -1.26 -9.53
C TRP A 66 9.31 0.19 -9.15
N ALA A 67 9.92 0.39 -7.98
CA ALA A 67 10.47 1.67 -7.58
C ALA A 67 11.95 1.71 -7.95
N ARG A 68 12.32 2.61 -8.85
CA ARG A 68 13.70 2.90 -9.23
C ARG A 68 14.21 4.06 -8.41
N ARG A 69 15.30 3.86 -7.68
CA ARG A 69 16.03 4.91 -6.99
C ARG A 69 17.51 4.76 -7.30
N GLN A 70 18.10 5.77 -7.96
CA GLN A 70 19.40 5.62 -8.60
C GLN A 70 19.36 4.41 -9.56
N ASP A 71 20.37 3.53 -9.52
CA ASP A 71 20.43 2.33 -10.36
C ASP A 71 19.75 1.09 -9.73
N LYS A 72 19.04 1.28 -8.60
CA LYS A 72 18.43 0.17 -7.87
C LYS A 72 16.94 0.08 -8.12
N LEU A 73 16.47 -1.10 -8.49
CA LEU A 73 15.07 -1.46 -8.61
C LEU A 73 14.58 -2.21 -7.37
N THR A 74 13.39 -1.88 -6.90
CA THR A 74 12.70 -2.57 -5.80
C THR A 74 11.29 -2.93 -6.24
N LEU A 75 10.95 -4.22 -6.22
CA LEU A 75 9.60 -4.69 -6.55
C LEU A 75 8.60 -4.30 -5.47
N LEU A 76 7.55 -3.61 -5.86
CA LEU A 76 6.43 -3.22 -4.99
C LEU A 76 5.35 -4.31 -5.00
N LYS A 77 5.48 -5.28 -4.12
CA LYS A 77 4.52 -6.39 -3.99
C LYS A 77 3.18 -5.94 -3.40
N PRO A 78 2.07 -6.66 -3.64
CA PRO A 78 1.97 -7.81 -4.54
C PRO A 78 1.90 -7.41 -6.02
N GLU A 79 2.22 -8.35 -6.90
CA GLU A 79 1.89 -8.25 -8.33
C GLU A 79 0.37 -8.28 -8.50
N GLN A 80 -0.14 -7.72 -9.60
CA GLN A 80 -1.58 -7.66 -9.83
C GLN A 80 -1.91 -8.01 -11.27
N PRO A 81 -2.94 -8.83 -11.49
CA PRO A 81 -3.52 -9.04 -12.80
C PRO A 81 -4.34 -7.83 -13.25
N ASP A 82 -4.60 -7.71 -14.51
CA ASP A 82 -5.59 -6.93 -15.25
C ASP A 82 -5.37 -5.42 -15.28
N TYR A 83 -4.95 -4.78 -14.17
CA TYR A 83 -4.98 -3.32 -14.08
C TYR A 83 -3.66 -2.70 -13.67
N ALA A 84 -3.27 -1.64 -14.38
CA ALA A 84 -2.27 -0.70 -13.91
C ALA A 84 -2.71 -0.02 -12.60
N ALA A 85 -1.76 0.57 -11.87
CA ALA A 85 -2.05 1.23 -10.60
C ALA A 85 -1.76 2.74 -10.65
N GLY A 86 -2.47 3.50 -9.80
CA GLY A 86 -2.10 4.86 -9.46
C GLY A 86 -1.13 4.89 -8.28
N PHE A 87 -0.23 5.87 -8.26
CA PHE A 87 0.75 6.04 -7.20
C PHE A 87 0.73 7.45 -6.64
N ARG A 88 0.92 7.58 -5.33
CA ARG A 88 1.10 8.86 -4.65
C ARG A 88 2.24 8.78 -3.66
N PHE A 89 3.12 9.77 -3.72
CA PHE A 89 4.15 9.98 -2.71
C PHE A 89 3.70 11.02 -1.70
N THR A 90 4.17 10.89 -0.45
CA THR A 90 4.14 12.02 0.49
C THR A 90 5.06 13.13 0.03
N SER A 91 4.80 14.37 0.49
CA SER A 91 5.61 15.54 0.14
C SER A 91 7.09 15.41 0.52
N ASP A 92 7.40 14.64 1.56
CA ASP A 92 8.76 14.30 1.98
C ASP A 92 9.37 13.10 1.25
N SER A 93 8.67 12.53 0.26
CA SER A 93 9.08 11.38 -0.55
C SER A 93 9.39 10.09 0.25
N ARG A 94 9.00 10.03 1.54
CA ARG A 94 9.33 8.90 2.41
C ARG A 94 8.27 7.79 2.39
N TRP A 95 7.07 8.11 1.93
CA TRP A 95 5.95 7.19 1.85
C TRP A 95 5.37 7.17 0.45
N LEU A 96 4.86 6.01 0.08
CA LEU A 96 4.25 5.77 -1.22
C LEU A 96 2.95 4.99 -1.00
N VAL A 97 1.86 5.46 -1.59
CA VAL A 97 0.60 4.71 -1.66
C VAL A 97 0.36 4.27 -3.09
N ARG A 98 0.08 2.99 -3.28
CA ARG A 98 -0.44 2.42 -4.50
C ARG A 98 -1.96 2.30 -4.38
N MET A 99 -2.65 2.90 -5.34
CA MET A 99 -4.09 2.77 -5.52
C MET A 99 -4.33 1.76 -6.64
N GLN A 100 -4.73 0.55 -6.26
CA GLN A 100 -4.86 -0.58 -7.15
C GLN A 100 -6.32 -0.87 -7.44
N LYS A 101 -6.73 -0.77 -8.70
CA LYS A 101 -8.01 -1.34 -9.15
C LYS A 101 -7.91 -2.88 -9.10
N THR A 102 -8.90 -3.53 -8.52
CA THR A 102 -8.95 -4.99 -8.36
C THR A 102 -10.21 -5.62 -8.97
N GLY A 103 -11.06 -4.80 -9.60
CA GLY A 103 -12.29 -5.22 -10.25
C GLY A 103 -13.15 -4.03 -10.63
N ALA A 104 -14.35 -4.27 -11.16
CA ALA A 104 -15.32 -3.23 -11.45
C ALA A 104 -15.84 -2.63 -10.14
N GLY A 105 -15.49 -1.36 -9.87
CA GLY A 105 -15.84 -0.68 -8.63
C GLY A 105 -15.03 -1.10 -7.40
N TYR A 106 -13.95 -1.87 -7.54
CA TYR A 106 -13.12 -2.33 -6.43
C TYR A 106 -11.71 -1.77 -6.51
N ALA A 107 -11.24 -1.22 -5.39
CA ALA A 107 -9.88 -0.71 -5.27
C ALA A 107 -9.25 -1.07 -3.92
N SER A 108 -7.96 -1.37 -3.94
CA SER A 108 -7.14 -1.61 -2.76
C SER A 108 -6.06 -0.55 -2.61
N LEU A 109 -5.76 -0.17 -1.38
CA LEU A 109 -4.66 0.73 -1.04
C LEU A 109 -3.51 -0.06 -0.43
N TYR A 110 -2.33 0.06 -1.01
CA TYR A 110 -1.09 -0.50 -0.44
C TYR A 110 -0.18 0.63 0.00
N LEU A 111 0.38 0.51 1.19
CA LEU A 111 1.28 1.50 1.76
C LEU A 111 2.71 0.97 1.81
N TYR A 112 3.65 1.77 1.33
CA TYR A 112 5.08 1.48 1.38
C TYR A 112 5.82 2.60 2.08
N ARG A 113 6.91 2.25 2.73
CA ARG A 113 7.83 3.17 3.38
C ARG A 113 9.21 3.04 2.76
N LEU A 114 9.87 4.17 2.53
CA LEU A 114 11.27 4.19 2.11
C LEU A 114 12.18 3.69 3.24
N GLY A 115 12.89 2.61 2.96
CA GLY A 115 13.93 2.03 3.81
C GLY A 115 15.31 2.16 3.16
N PRO A 116 16.35 1.64 3.82
CA PRO A 116 17.74 1.72 3.30
C PRO A 116 17.93 1.02 1.94
N GLN A 117 17.08 0.06 1.64
CA GLN A 117 17.17 -0.76 0.42
C GLN A 117 16.11 -0.41 -0.63
N GLY A 118 15.34 0.66 -0.45
CA GLY A 118 14.20 1.05 -1.30
C GLY A 118 12.87 0.97 -0.57
N PHE A 119 11.79 1.06 -1.31
CA PHE A 119 10.45 1.01 -0.73
C PHE A 119 10.07 -0.41 -0.31
N VAL A 120 9.59 -0.55 0.93
CA VAL A 120 9.11 -1.81 1.52
C VAL A 120 7.68 -1.66 1.98
N ALA A 121 6.89 -2.73 1.95
CA ALA A 121 5.53 -2.72 2.48
C ALA A 121 5.53 -2.28 3.95
N ALA A 122 4.74 -1.27 4.26
CA ALA A 122 4.65 -0.70 5.61
C ALA A 122 3.59 -1.40 6.47
N THR A 123 2.70 -2.18 5.85
CA THR A 123 1.62 -2.92 6.52
C THR A 123 1.57 -4.35 5.99
N ALA A 124 1.20 -5.29 6.86
CA ALA A 124 1.08 -6.71 6.49
C ALA A 124 -0.15 -7.01 5.61
N LYS A 125 -1.14 -6.11 5.63
CA LYS A 125 -2.37 -6.20 4.83
C LYS A 125 -2.54 -4.90 4.05
N PRO A 126 -3.34 -4.89 2.97
CA PRO A 126 -3.72 -3.64 2.32
C PRO A 126 -4.26 -2.62 3.33
N LEU A 127 -3.89 -1.35 3.15
CA LEU A 127 -4.35 -0.27 4.03
C LEU A 127 -5.87 -0.11 3.97
N SER A 128 -6.49 -0.41 2.82
CA SER A 128 -7.94 -0.50 2.65
C SER A 128 -8.60 -1.50 3.62
N ASP A 129 -8.01 -2.69 3.77
CA ASP A 129 -8.54 -3.72 4.67
C ASP A 129 -8.43 -3.28 6.14
N LEU A 130 -7.33 -2.64 6.47
CA LEU A 130 -7.11 -2.10 7.82
C LEU A 130 -8.08 -0.96 8.13
N ALA A 131 -8.34 -0.07 7.17
CA ALA A 131 -9.32 1.02 7.31
C ALA A 131 -10.75 0.47 7.42
N GLY A 132 -11.11 -0.52 6.60
CA GLY A 132 -12.39 -1.22 6.70
C GLY A 132 -12.58 -1.92 8.06
N ALA A 133 -11.53 -2.59 8.55
CA ALA A 133 -11.56 -3.20 9.88
C ALA A 133 -11.66 -2.16 11.01
N TYR A 134 -11.02 -1.00 10.85
CA TYR A 134 -11.17 0.11 11.78
C TYR A 134 -12.61 0.63 11.80
N PHE A 135 -13.20 0.90 10.63
CA PHE A 135 -14.59 1.33 10.51
C PHE A 135 -15.57 0.35 11.15
N LYS A 136 -15.40 -0.96 10.92
CA LYS A 136 -16.27 -2.01 11.48
C LYS A 136 -16.30 -2.02 13.03
N ARG A 137 -15.32 -1.45 13.70
CA ARG A 137 -15.27 -1.29 15.16
C ARG A 137 -15.94 -0.01 15.66
N ARG A 138 -16.22 0.94 14.77
CA ARG A 138 -16.83 2.22 15.14
C ARG A 138 -18.33 2.07 15.47
N PRO A 139 -18.86 2.90 16.38
CA PRO A 139 -20.31 2.89 16.70
C PRO A 139 -21.17 3.11 15.46
N GLU A 140 -20.72 3.95 14.55
CA GLU A 140 -21.45 4.30 13.32
C GLU A 140 -21.69 3.08 12.42
N SER A 141 -20.77 2.13 12.40
CA SER A 141 -20.86 0.91 11.59
C SER A 141 -22.03 0.00 12.03
N ARG A 142 -22.53 0.16 13.27
CA ARG A 142 -23.66 -0.62 13.79
C ARG A 142 -24.97 -0.34 13.06
N LYS A 143 -25.04 0.80 12.37
CA LYS A 143 -26.19 1.18 11.55
C LYS A 143 -26.26 0.42 10.22
N ILE A 144 -25.22 -0.35 9.88
CA ILE A 144 -25.09 -1.06 8.62
C ILE A 144 -25.15 -2.56 8.89
N ARG A 145 -25.96 -3.31 8.14
CA ARG A 145 -26.01 -4.76 8.23
C ARG A 145 -24.75 -5.39 7.62
N LYS A 146 -24.19 -6.39 8.33
CA LYS A 146 -22.81 -6.84 8.13
C LYS A 146 -22.55 -7.96 7.14
N PRO A 147 -23.43 -8.92 6.80
CA PRO A 147 -22.92 -10.08 6.08
C PRO A 147 -22.45 -9.78 4.67
N ASP A 148 -23.02 -8.81 3.98
CA ASP A 148 -22.80 -8.57 2.57
C ASP A 148 -22.17 -7.20 2.24
N PHE A 149 -21.57 -6.56 3.26
CA PHE A 149 -21.07 -5.21 3.12
C PHE A 149 -19.62 -5.19 2.64
N HIS A 150 -19.42 -4.85 1.39
CA HIS A 150 -18.10 -4.56 0.82
C HIS A 150 -17.75 -3.09 1.05
N ILE A 151 -16.55 -2.82 1.55
CA ILE A 151 -16.02 -1.47 1.76
C ILE A 151 -14.84 -1.25 0.82
N GLU A 152 -14.95 -0.23 0.01
CA GLU A 152 -13.83 0.33 -0.73
C GLU A 152 -13.18 1.47 0.03
N ALA A 153 -11.88 1.56 -0.08
CA ALA A 153 -11.11 2.65 0.47
C ALA A 153 -10.45 3.46 -0.65
N GLY A 154 -10.70 4.75 -0.66
CA GLY A 154 -10.03 5.72 -1.52
C GLY A 154 -9.16 6.66 -0.72
N LEU A 155 -8.11 7.20 -1.33
CA LEU A 155 -7.31 8.25 -0.76
C LEU A 155 -7.99 9.59 -1.03
N VAL A 156 -8.26 10.36 0.04
CA VAL A 156 -8.81 11.70 -0.11
C VAL A 156 -7.67 12.68 -0.33
N LYS A 157 -7.76 13.41 -1.39
CA LYS A 157 -6.96 14.59 -1.66
C LYS A 157 -7.54 15.80 -0.93
N GLY A 158 -6.73 16.78 -0.60
CA GLY A 158 -7.16 17.99 0.11
C GLY A 158 -8.42 18.61 -0.48
N THR A 159 -8.37 19.18 -1.67
CA THR A 159 -9.49 19.86 -2.32
C THR A 159 -9.89 19.29 -3.67
N ASP A 160 -9.16 18.32 -4.21
CA ASP A 160 -9.37 17.82 -5.56
C ASP A 160 -9.37 16.29 -5.58
N ASP A 161 -10.48 15.67 -5.99
CA ASP A 161 -10.66 14.23 -6.08
C ASP A 161 -10.05 13.60 -7.35
N ASN A 162 -9.32 14.38 -8.15
CA ASN A 162 -8.77 13.88 -9.40
C ASN A 162 -7.57 12.98 -9.17
N TYR A 163 -7.70 11.69 -9.45
CA TYR A 163 -6.66 10.66 -9.34
C TYR A 163 -5.39 10.94 -10.15
N ARG A 164 -5.42 11.84 -11.13
CA ARG A 164 -4.30 12.13 -12.02
C ARG A 164 -3.33 13.17 -11.49
N SER A 165 -3.73 14.00 -10.55
CA SER A 165 -2.81 14.98 -9.94
C SER A 165 -2.16 14.37 -8.70
N LEU A 166 -1.15 13.59 -8.94
CA LEU A 166 -0.49 12.76 -7.95
C LEU A 166 0.64 13.53 -7.27
N GLY A 167 0.67 13.52 -5.94
CA GLY A 167 1.89 13.81 -5.17
C GLY A 167 2.03 15.18 -4.56
N GLN A 168 1.28 16.20 -4.98
CA GLN A 168 1.54 17.58 -4.51
C GLN A 168 0.67 18.09 -3.37
N ASP A 169 -0.43 17.39 -3.00
CA ASP A 169 -1.46 17.96 -2.15
C ASP A 169 -1.81 17.16 -0.90
N TRP A 170 -0.86 16.42 -0.34
CA TRP A 170 -1.06 15.95 1.01
C TRP A 170 -0.70 17.06 1.99
N PRO A 171 -1.63 17.40 2.89
CA PRO A 171 -1.44 18.56 3.77
C PRO A 171 -0.22 18.43 4.67
N ASP A 172 0.20 17.20 4.96
CA ASP A 172 1.46 16.93 5.65
C ASP A 172 1.95 15.49 5.37
N SER A 173 3.24 15.24 5.64
CA SER A 173 3.88 13.93 5.47
C SER A 173 3.52 12.93 6.57
N ARG A 174 2.63 13.28 7.48
CA ARG A 174 2.29 12.46 8.63
C ARG A 174 0.98 11.72 8.49
N TYR A 175 -0.01 12.30 7.83
CA TYR A 175 -1.35 11.75 7.81
C TYR A 175 -1.84 11.43 6.40
N LEU A 176 -2.49 10.28 6.26
CA LEU A 176 -3.29 9.93 5.10
C LEU A 176 -4.77 10.06 5.45
N VAL A 177 -5.52 10.80 4.66
CA VAL A 177 -6.98 10.84 4.78
C VAL A 177 -7.57 9.77 3.86
N ILE A 178 -8.34 8.87 4.43
CA ILE A 178 -8.95 7.74 3.72
C ILE A 178 -10.45 7.91 3.75
N SER A 179 -11.07 7.81 2.58
CA SER A 179 -12.51 7.77 2.40
C SER A 179 -12.97 6.34 2.21
N LEU A 180 -13.99 5.94 2.94
CA LEU A 180 -14.62 4.64 2.80
C LEU A 180 -15.98 4.79 2.15
N SER A 181 -16.20 3.99 1.11
CA SER A 181 -17.50 3.86 0.47
C SER A 181 -17.84 2.38 0.33
N GLY A 182 -19.11 2.04 0.34
CA GLY A 182 -19.52 0.67 0.19
C GLY A 182 -21.03 0.56 0.08
N GLU A 183 -21.45 -0.48 -0.63
CA GLU A 183 -22.85 -0.79 -0.85
C GLU A 183 -23.16 -2.18 -0.33
N VAL A 184 -24.37 -2.39 0.14
CA VAL A 184 -24.87 -3.73 0.43
C VAL A 184 -25.27 -4.38 -0.89
N SER A 185 -24.91 -5.64 -1.08
CA SER A 185 -25.29 -6.38 -2.28
C SER A 185 -26.82 -6.32 -2.51
N PRO A 186 -27.29 -6.00 -3.73
CA PRO A 186 -28.71 -5.94 -4.06
C PRO A 186 -29.46 -7.27 -3.86
N ASN A 187 -28.75 -8.37 -3.65
CA ASN A 187 -29.33 -9.69 -3.37
C ASN A 187 -29.61 -9.93 -1.88
N SER A 188 -29.37 -8.96 -1.00
CA SER A 188 -29.75 -9.14 0.41
C SER A 188 -31.28 -9.08 0.55
N ARG A 189 -31.89 -10.19 0.93
CA ARG A 189 -33.36 -10.36 1.09
C ARG A 189 -34.00 -9.50 2.21
N HIS A 190 -33.28 -8.57 2.78
CA HIS A 190 -33.70 -7.85 3.98
C HIS A 190 -33.59 -6.34 3.80
N GLY A 191 -34.70 -5.75 3.50
CA GLY A 191 -35.09 -4.36 3.40
C GLY A 191 -34.13 -3.25 3.92
N GLN A 192 -34.23 -2.08 3.35
CA GLN A 192 -33.46 -0.86 3.58
C GLN A 192 -31.94 -1.06 3.59
N LEU A 193 -31.39 -1.02 2.40
CA LEU A 193 -29.95 -0.96 2.14
C LEU A 193 -29.44 0.37 2.66
N ARG A 194 -28.46 0.32 3.57
CA ARG A 194 -27.71 1.51 3.97
C ARG A 194 -26.34 1.45 3.33
N SER A 195 -26.05 2.42 2.49
CA SER A 195 -24.73 2.59 1.91
C SER A 195 -23.84 3.45 2.82
N VAL A 196 -22.55 3.25 2.73
CA VAL A 196 -21.55 4.19 3.23
C VAL A 196 -21.05 5.00 2.06
N ARG A 197 -21.08 6.32 2.17
CA ARG A 197 -20.63 7.22 1.10
C ARG A 197 -19.65 8.24 1.65
N GLY A 198 -18.38 7.97 1.46
CA GLY A 198 -17.33 8.91 1.81
C GLY A 198 -17.10 9.09 3.31
N TRP A 199 -17.33 8.07 4.15
CA TRP A 199 -16.93 8.11 5.56
C TRP A 199 -15.42 8.26 5.66
N ARG A 200 -14.94 9.21 6.46
CA ARG A 200 -13.52 9.58 6.51
C ARG A 200 -12.86 9.15 7.81
N CYS A 201 -11.65 8.63 7.68
CA CYS A 201 -10.71 8.45 8.78
C CYS A 201 -9.32 8.93 8.35
N ARG A 202 -8.44 9.07 9.34
CA ARG A 202 -7.06 9.46 9.14
C ARG A 202 -6.15 8.34 9.63
N TYR A 203 -5.10 8.05 8.86
CA TYR A 203 -4.03 7.14 9.24
C TYR A 203 -2.76 7.91 9.57
N ASP A 204 -2.26 7.79 10.80
CA ASP A 204 -0.99 8.38 11.23
C ASP A 204 0.16 7.49 10.77
N LEU A 205 0.94 7.97 9.82
CA LEU A 205 2.08 7.26 9.21
C LEU A 205 3.19 6.95 10.22
N GLN A 206 3.35 7.77 11.25
CA GLN A 206 4.37 7.58 12.28
C GLN A 206 3.94 6.55 13.32
N LYS A 207 2.66 6.59 13.73
CA LYS A 207 2.12 5.72 14.78
C LYS A 207 1.56 4.40 14.25
N GLY A 208 1.25 4.33 12.96
CA GLY A 208 0.60 3.16 12.37
C GLY A 208 -0.84 2.95 12.85
N THR A 209 -1.55 4.02 13.21
CA THR A 209 -2.89 3.95 13.81
C THR A 209 -3.89 4.82 13.06
N PHE A 210 -5.17 4.41 13.15
CA PHE A 210 -6.28 5.21 12.64
C PHE A 210 -6.92 6.05 13.73
N ASP A 211 -7.39 7.24 13.35
CA ASP A 211 -8.26 8.08 14.15
C ASP A 211 -9.33 8.77 13.29
N VAL A 212 -10.31 9.38 13.94
CA VAL A 212 -11.32 10.24 13.32
C VAL A 212 -11.23 11.60 13.98
N PRO A 213 -10.58 12.57 13.34
CA PRO A 213 -10.51 13.95 13.85
C PRO A 213 -11.91 14.57 13.96
N PRO A 214 -12.13 15.53 14.89
CA PRO A 214 -13.39 16.25 15.03
C PRO A 214 -13.89 16.88 13.73
N ASP A 215 -13.01 17.36 12.88
CA ASP A 215 -13.32 17.98 11.59
C ASP A 215 -14.05 17.03 10.61
N PHE A 216 -13.95 15.72 10.82
CA PHE A 216 -14.70 14.75 10.02
C PHE A 216 -16.09 14.43 10.57
N ALA A 217 -16.49 14.99 11.73
CA ALA A 217 -17.74 14.63 12.39
C ALA A 217 -18.97 14.88 11.51
N GLU A 218 -19.04 16.05 10.87
CA GLU A 218 -20.18 16.41 10.02
C GLU A 218 -20.26 15.53 8.77
N ILE A 219 -19.13 15.31 8.09
CA ILE A 219 -19.06 14.45 6.90
C ILE A 219 -19.47 13.02 7.27
N ASN A 220 -18.93 12.51 8.35
CA ASN A 220 -19.18 11.15 8.81
C ASN A 220 -20.62 10.95 9.29
N ALA A 221 -21.24 11.97 9.86
CA ALA A 221 -22.66 11.92 10.23
C ALA A 221 -23.57 11.73 9.01
N LYS A 222 -23.19 12.33 7.86
CA LYS A 222 -23.91 12.24 6.59
C LYS A 222 -23.55 11.00 5.77
N ALA A 223 -22.40 10.39 6.04
CA ALA A 223 -21.85 9.29 5.25
C ALA A 223 -22.68 8.00 5.30
N ILE A 224 -23.53 7.83 6.32
CA ILE A 224 -24.39 6.66 6.50
C ILE A 224 -25.83 7.14 6.37
N ALA A 225 -26.30 7.27 5.16
CA ALA A 225 -27.66 7.65 4.86
C ALA A 225 -28.54 6.42 4.61
N PRO A 226 -29.85 6.45 4.97
CA PRO A 226 -30.80 5.52 4.40
C PRO A 226 -30.85 5.72 2.89
N GLU A 227 -30.91 4.65 2.11
CA GLU A 227 -31.22 4.75 0.69
C GLU A 227 -32.61 5.35 0.52
N ARG A 228 -32.74 6.31 -0.40
CA ARG A 228 -34.00 6.91 -0.81
C ARG A 228 -34.71 6.01 -1.80
#